data_50e0dcea06bfab44f9cf407240a8aaf5
#
_entry.id   50e0dcea06bfab44f9cf407240a8aaf5
#
_cell.length_a   1.000
_cell.length_b   1.000
_cell.length_c   1.000
_cell.angle_alpha   90.00
_cell.angle_beta   90.00
_cell.angle_gamma   90.00
#
_symmetry.space_group_name_H-M   'P 1'
#
loop_
_entity.id
_entity.type
_entity.pdbx_description
1 polymer ?
#
loop_
_entity_poly.entity_id
_entity_poly.type
_entity_poly.pdbx_seq_one_letter_code
_entity_poly.pdbx_strand_id
1 'polypeptide(L)'
;MKLKQIVVFCASSPGFGTRFMEAAEEVGQAFVARQIQLVYGGGRVGLMGAVADSVMKHGGQVVGVIPQFLNSKEIGHSGITQLIEVDTMHERKAKMNALCDGIIALPGGFGTMEELFEMVTWAQLGLHKKPVGLLNVDGFYDHLIRFIQEMVDTGLLKEENQQMMLFSDDIHTLIDKMEQYEAPPVPKWLNIEKS
;
A
#
# COMPACT_ATOMS: atom_id res chain seq x y z
N MET A 1 -5.18 16.04 4.91
CA MET A 1 -4.27 16.36 3.77
C MET A 1 -4.83 15.70 2.51
N LYS A 2 -4.90 16.38 1.37
CA LYS A 2 -5.39 15.72 0.13
C LYS A 2 -4.30 14.81 -0.43
N LEU A 3 -4.59 13.51 -0.55
CA LEU A 3 -3.68 12.53 -1.14
C LEU A 3 -3.72 12.63 -2.67
N LYS A 4 -2.56 12.65 -3.32
CA LYS A 4 -2.43 12.73 -4.79
C LYS A 4 -1.82 11.46 -5.38
N GLN A 5 -1.00 10.77 -4.63
CA GLN A 5 -0.31 9.55 -5.05
C GLN A 5 -0.37 8.51 -3.94
N ILE A 6 -0.94 7.36 -4.22
CA ILE A 6 -1.04 6.27 -3.25
C ILE A 6 -0.30 5.04 -3.78
N VAL A 7 0.56 4.47 -2.94
CA VAL A 7 1.13 3.15 -3.18
C VAL A 7 0.11 2.07 -2.82
N VAL A 8 -0.06 1.09 -3.70
CA VAL A 8 -0.87 -0.09 -3.43
C VAL A 8 -0.01 -1.34 -3.41
N PHE A 9 -0.01 -2.05 -2.28
CA PHE A 9 0.54 -3.38 -2.12
C PHE A 9 -0.58 -4.41 -2.16
N CYS A 10 -0.45 -5.45 -2.97
CA CYS A 10 -1.48 -6.47 -3.14
C CYS A 10 -0.92 -7.77 -3.73
N ALA A 11 -1.75 -8.81 -3.78
CA ALA A 11 -1.35 -10.10 -4.32
C ALA A 11 -1.02 -10.07 -5.82
N SER A 12 -0.05 -10.87 -6.22
CA SER A 12 0.19 -11.26 -7.62
C SER A 12 -0.74 -12.40 -8.09
N SER A 13 -1.65 -12.85 -7.24
CA SER A 13 -2.67 -13.88 -7.51
C SER A 13 -4.06 -13.25 -7.48
N PRO A 14 -5.04 -13.74 -8.26
CA PRO A 14 -6.43 -13.27 -8.20
C PRO A 14 -7.17 -13.72 -6.92
N GLY A 15 -6.64 -14.71 -6.20
CA GLY A 15 -7.37 -15.39 -5.12
C GLY A 15 -8.41 -16.37 -5.66
N PHE A 16 -9.24 -16.90 -4.75
CA PHE A 16 -10.40 -17.72 -5.12
C PHE A 16 -11.66 -16.86 -5.21
N GLY A 17 -12.49 -17.12 -6.21
CA GLY A 17 -13.71 -16.33 -6.47
C GLY A 17 -13.39 -14.99 -7.12
N THR A 18 -14.36 -14.07 -7.12
CA THR A 18 -14.26 -12.77 -7.84
C THR A 18 -14.03 -11.58 -6.90
N ARG A 19 -14.38 -11.69 -5.63
CA ARG A 19 -14.48 -10.56 -4.70
C ARG A 19 -13.19 -9.75 -4.54
N PHE A 20 -12.02 -10.42 -4.49
CA PHE A 20 -10.74 -9.70 -4.39
C PHE A 20 -10.40 -8.93 -5.67
N MET A 21 -10.71 -9.50 -6.83
CA MET A 21 -10.53 -8.82 -8.12
C MET A 21 -11.48 -7.62 -8.25
N GLU A 22 -12.75 -7.79 -7.88
CA GLU A 22 -13.75 -6.73 -7.83
C GLU A 22 -13.30 -5.58 -6.91
N ALA A 23 -12.80 -5.88 -5.71
CA ALA A 23 -12.27 -4.87 -4.80
C ALA A 23 -11.06 -4.12 -5.39
N ALA A 24 -10.17 -4.81 -6.12
CA ALA A 24 -9.06 -4.17 -6.81
C ALA A 24 -9.54 -3.22 -7.91
N GLU A 25 -10.58 -3.60 -8.66
CA GLU A 25 -11.22 -2.73 -9.66
C GLU A 25 -11.91 -1.52 -9.02
N GLU A 26 -12.63 -1.71 -7.90
CA GLU A 26 -13.25 -0.64 -7.10
C GLU A 26 -12.21 0.38 -6.63
N VAL A 27 -11.04 -0.08 -6.17
CA VAL A 27 -9.91 0.81 -5.79
C VAL A 27 -9.46 1.66 -6.97
N GLY A 28 -9.30 1.06 -8.15
CA GLY A 28 -8.92 1.79 -9.36
C GLY A 28 -9.93 2.88 -9.74
N GLN A 29 -11.22 2.57 -9.67
CA GLN A 29 -12.31 3.54 -9.92
C GLN A 29 -12.29 4.68 -8.89
N ALA A 30 -12.15 4.36 -7.60
CA ALA A 30 -12.08 5.33 -6.52
C ALA A 30 -10.88 6.29 -6.68
N PHE A 31 -9.73 5.78 -7.11
CA PHE A 31 -8.54 6.59 -7.35
C PHE A 31 -8.77 7.60 -8.47
N VAL A 32 -9.34 7.17 -9.59
CA VAL A 32 -9.64 8.08 -10.70
C VAL A 32 -10.67 9.15 -10.30
N ALA A 33 -11.74 8.76 -9.62
CA ALA A 33 -12.77 9.68 -9.14
C ALA A 33 -12.21 10.75 -8.18
N ARG A 34 -11.16 10.42 -7.42
CA ARG A 34 -10.49 11.34 -6.47
C ARG A 34 -9.25 12.01 -7.05
N GLN A 35 -8.92 11.77 -8.31
CA GLN A 35 -7.72 12.28 -8.98
C GLN A 35 -6.42 11.83 -8.29
N ILE A 36 -6.40 10.58 -7.82
CA ILE A 36 -5.25 9.94 -7.18
C ILE A 36 -4.50 9.11 -8.23
N GLN A 37 -3.19 9.31 -8.34
CA GLN A 37 -2.30 8.48 -9.14
C GLN A 37 -1.97 7.18 -8.38
N LEU A 38 -2.04 6.05 -9.08
CA LEU A 38 -1.59 4.77 -8.54
C LEU A 38 -0.06 4.65 -8.67
N VAL A 39 0.59 4.28 -7.55
CA VAL A 39 1.96 3.75 -7.54
C VAL A 39 1.88 2.28 -7.10
N TYR A 40 2.60 1.37 -7.77
CA TYR A 40 2.52 -0.06 -7.43
C TYR A 40 3.72 -0.86 -7.92
N GLY A 41 3.73 -2.15 -7.67
CA GLY A 41 4.86 -3.04 -7.98
C GLY A 41 5.13 -3.36 -9.45
N GLY A 42 4.41 -2.73 -10.39
CA GLY A 42 4.68 -2.84 -11.83
C GLY A 42 4.25 -4.15 -12.50
N GLY A 43 3.68 -5.11 -11.75
CA GLY A 43 3.27 -6.41 -12.29
C GLY A 43 1.89 -6.36 -12.97
N ARG A 44 1.69 -7.19 -14.02
CA ARG A 44 0.42 -7.29 -14.78
C ARG A 44 -0.50 -8.40 -14.30
N VAL A 45 -0.16 -9.15 -13.27
CA VAL A 45 -0.89 -10.35 -12.83
C VAL A 45 -1.61 -10.13 -11.51
N GLY A 46 -2.69 -10.91 -11.30
CA GLY A 46 -3.48 -10.90 -10.07
C GLY A 46 -4.09 -9.55 -9.75
N LEU A 47 -4.16 -9.21 -8.46
CA LEU A 47 -4.72 -7.94 -8.01
C LEU A 47 -3.89 -6.74 -8.47
N MET A 48 -2.56 -6.91 -8.65
CA MET A 48 -1.70 -5.86 -9.19
C MET A 48 -2.14 -5.41 -10.58
N GLY A 49 -2.36 -6.38 -11.48
CA GLY A 49 -2.88 -6.08 -12.83
C GLY A 49 -4.27 -5.46 -12.76
N ALA A 50 -5.18 -6.03 -11.96
CA ALA A 50 -6.56 -5.57 -11.87
C ALA A 50 -6.68 -4.09 -11.43
N VAL A 51 -5.95 -3.68 -10.38
CA VAL A 51 -5.99 -2.28 -9.93
C VAL A 51 -5.40 -1.34 -10.99
N ALA A 52 -4.27 -1.72 -11.62
CA ALA A 52 -3.62 -0.90 -12.64
C ALA A 52 -4.50 -0.76 -13.91
N ASP A 53 -5.06 -1.86 -14.40
CA ASP A 53 -5.98 -1.88 -15.54
C ASP A 53 -7.23 -1.05 -15.28
N SER A 54 -7.79 -1.14 -14.07
CA SER A 54 -8.96 -0.33 -13.67
C SER A 54 -8.64 1.16 -13.71
N VAL A 55 -7.51 1.60 -13.14
CA VAL A 55 -7.09 3.01 -13.21
C VAL A 55 -6.90 3.46 -14.65
N MET A 56 -6.20 2.68 -15.48
CA MET A 56 -5.97 3.02 -16.90
C MET A 56 -7.27 3.07 -17.69
N LYS A 57 -8.17 2.11 -17.52
CA LYS A 57 -9.49 2.04 -18.18
C LYS A 57 -10.35 3.26 -17.91
N HIS A 58 -10.25 3.84 -16.72
CA HIS A 58 -11.02 5.04 -16.32
C HIS A 58 -10.28 6.36 -16.56
N GLY A 59 -9.13 6.34 -17.26
CA GLY A 59 -8.38 7.53 -17.66
C GLY A 59 -7.48 8.12 -16.58
N GLY A 60 -7.13 7.34 -15.56
CA GLY A 60 -6.19 7.73 -14.51
C GLY A 60 -4.73 7.52 -14.90
N GLN A 61 -3.84 7.73 -13.94
CA GLN A 61 -2.38 7.58 -14.13
C GLN A 61 -1.82 6.48 -13.23
N VAL A 62 -0.92 5.67 -13.78
CA VAL A 62 -0.29 4.54 -13.10
C VAL A 62 1.22 4.58 -13.27
N VAL A 63 1.94 4.52 -12.15
CA VAL A 63 3.39 4.36 -12.10
C VAL A 63 3.73 3.00 -11.49
N GLY A 64 4.33 2.13 -12.27
CA GLY A 64 4.88 0.85 -11.81
C GLY A 64 6.36 0.98 -11.47
N VAL A 65 6.80 0.31 -10.41
CA VAL A 65 8.23 0.20 -10.05
C VAL A 65 8.59 -1.28 -9.98
N ILE A 66 9.50 -1.72 -10.85
CA ILE A 66 9.82 -3.14 -10.99
C ILE A 66 11.34 -3.37 -11.06
N PRO A 67 11.88 -4.36 -10.34
CA PRO A 67 13.28 -4.78 -10.52
C PRO A 67 13.49 -5.41 -11.91
N GLN A 68 14.63 -5.14 -12.54
CA GLN A 68 14.98 -5.66 -13.86
C GLN A 68 14.82 -7.19 -13.97
N PHE A 69 15.24 -7.93 -12.93
CA PHE A 69 15.16 -9.41 -12.95
C PHE A 69 13.70 -9.93 -12.96
N LEU A 70 12.72 -9.14 -12.51
CA LEU A 70 11.29 -9.48 -12.61
C LEU A 70 10.73 -9.04 -13.96
N ASN A 71 11.15 -7.88 -14.48
CA ASN A 71 10.70 -7.39 -15.78
C ASN A 71 11.17 -8.32 -16.93
N SER A 72 12.39 -8.83 -16.84
CA SER A 72 12.94 -9.77 -17.83
C SER A 72 12.16 -11.10 -17.94
N LYS A 73 11.30 -11.43 -16.94
CA LYS A 73 10.39 -12.58 -16.96
C LYS A 73 9.01 -12.26 -17.54
N GLU A 74 8.87 -11.15 -18.26
CA GLU A 74 7.60 -10.68 -18.87
C GLU A 74 6.46 -10.45 -17.86
N ILE A 75 6.79 -10.19 -16.59
CA ILE A 75 5.81 -9.91 -15.53
C ILE A 75 5.44 -8.42 -15.51
N GLY A 76 6.28 -7.55 -16.07
CA GLY A 76 6.08 -6.12 -16.15
C GLY A 76 4.84 -5.73 -16.98
N HIS A 77 4.16 -4.69 -16.54
CA HIS A 77 2.95 -4.17 -17.18
C HIS A 77 3.30 -3.06 -18.18
N SER A 78 3.31 -3.38 -19.47
CA SER A 78 3.66 -2.43 -20.55
C SER A 78 2.55 -1.43 -20.91
N GLY A 79 1.32 -1.66 -20.42
CA GLY A 79 0.13 -0.85 -20.75
C GLY A 79 -0.15 0.31 -19.79
N ILE A 80 0.74 0.60 -18.83
CA ILE A 80 0.57 1.66 -17.84
C ILE A 80 1.22 2.98 -18.26
N THR A 81 0.94 4.06 -17.54
CA THR A 81 1.47 5.40 -17.85
C THR A 81 3.00 5.45 -17.79
N GLN A 82 3.61 4.83 -16.78
CA GLN A 82 5.07 4.76 -16.65
C GLN A 82 5.49 3.49 -15.92
N LEU A 83 6.52 2.83 -16.43
CA LEU A 83 7.21 1.72 -15.74
C LEU A 83 8.64 2.15 -15.44
N ILE A 84 8.99 2.15 -14.15
CA ILE A 84 10.33 2.50 -13.66
C ILE A 84 11.06 1.20 -13.33
N GLU A 85 12.16 0.95 -14.00
CA GLU A 85 13.05 -0.16 -13.66
C GLU A 85 14.05 0.25 -12.58
N VAL A 86 14.35 -0.67 -11.69
CA VAL A 86 15.34 -0.54 -10.62
C VAL A 86 16.18 -1.81 -10.53
N ASP A 87 17.31 -1.74 -9.84
CA ASP A 87 18.23 -2.89 -9.79
C ASP A 87 17.86 -3.87 -8.67
N THR A 88 17.38 -3.39 -7.53
CA THR A 88 17.15 -4.21 -6.33
C THR A 88 15.73 -4.05 -5.77
N MET A 89 15.33 -5.04 -4.93
CA MET A 89 14.07 -4.94 -4.17
C MET A 89 14.08 -3.79 -3.16
N HIS A 90 15.24 -3.45 -2.59
CA HIS A 90 15.35 -2.30 -1.68
C HIS A 90 15.13 -0.97 -2.39
N GLU A 91 15.74 -0.79 -3.56
CA GLU A 91 15.52 0.39 -4.41
C GLU A 91 14.06 0.51 -4.83
N ARG A 92 13.41 -0.63 -5.17
CA ARG A 92 11.98 -0.66 -5.49
C ARG A 92 11.14 -0.06 -4.36
N LYS A 93 11.29 -0.57 -3.14
CA LYS A 93 10.52 -0.13 -1.98
C LYS A 93 10.81 1.34 -1.62
N ALA A 94 12.07 1.73 -1.62
CA ALA A 94 12.48 3.12 -1.39
C ALA A 94 11.89 4.06 -2.45
N LYS A 95 11.92 3.66 -3.74
CA LYS A 95 11.35 4.44 -4.84
C LYS A 95 9.84 4.58 -4.72
N MET A 96 9.12 3.48 -4.43
CA MET A 96 7.67 3.49 -4.22
C MET A 96 7.29 4.39 -3.04
N ASN A 97 8.01 4.30 -1.92
CA ASN A 97 7.81 5.19 -0.79
C ASN A 97 8.07 6.66 -1.16
N ALA A 98 9.14 6.97 -1.89
CA ALA A 98 9.44 8.35 -2.29
C ALA A 98 8.37 8.98 -3.19
N LEU A 99 7.66 8.17 -3.98
CA LEU A 99 6.65 8.61 -4.95
C LEU A 99 5.25 8.77 -4.38
N CYS A 100 4.97 8.40 -3.13
CA CYS A 100 3.60 8.38 -2.61
C CYS A 100 3.37 9.33 -1.43
N ASP A 101 2.10 9.70 -1.24
CA ASP A 101 1.61 10.46 -0.09
C ASP A 101 0.94 9.55 0.95
N GLY A 102 0.54 8.34 0.56
CA GLY A 102 -0.12 7.35 1.39
C GLY A 102 0.09 5.93 0.86
N ILE A 103 -0.18 4.94 1.69
CA ILE A 103 0.04 3.53 1.42
C ILE A 103 -1.26 2.77 1.69
N ILE A 104 -1.69 1.91 0.75
CA ILE A 104 -2.82 0.99 0.95
C ILE A 104 -2.35 -0.44 0.69
N ALA A 105 -2.70 -1.35 1.60
CA ALA A 105 -2.59 -2.77 1.41
C ALA A 105 -3.96 -3.38 1.11
N LEU A 106 -4.11 -4.05 -0.05
CA LEU A 106 -5.19 -4.97 -0.33
C LEU A 106 -4.80 -6.38 0.10
N PRO A 107 -5.75 -7.33 0.11
CA PRO A 107 -5.44 -8.74 0.38
C PRO A 107 -4.23 -9.24 -0.41
N GLY A 108 -3.34 -9.97 0.28
CA GLY A 108 -2.14 -10.48 -0.35
C GLY A 108 -1.37 -11.48 0.50
N GLY A 109 -0.30 -12.00 -0.06
CA GLY A 109 0.57 -12.97 0.59
C GLY A 109 1.77 -12.34 1.33
N PHE A 110 2.84 -13.13 1.46
CA PHE A 110 4.04 -12.71 2.20
C PHE A 110 4.69 -11.44 1.67
N GLY A 111 4.72 -11.23 0.34
CA GLY A 111 5.29 -10.01 -0.22
C GLY A 111 4.50 -8.76 0.18
N THR A 112 3.16 -8.84 0.14
CA THR A 112 2.28 -7.74 0.59
C THR A 112 2.46 -7.45 2.08
N MET A 113 2.59 -8.50 2.91
CA MET A 113 2.83 -8.33 4.35
C MET A 113 4.22 -7.76 4.65
N GLU A 114 5.23 -8.19 3.94
CA GLU A 114 6.60 -7.68 4.08
C GLU A 114 6.66 -6.19 3.73
N GLU A 115 6.11 -5.78 2.58
CA GLU A 115 6.03 -4.38 2.16
C GLU A 115 5.21 -3.54 3.16
N LEU A 116 4.07 -4.04 3.63
CA LEU A 116 3.23 -3.37 4.63
C LEU A 116 3.97 -3.13 5.95
N PHE A 117 4.55 -4.18 6.54
CA PHE A 117 5.22 -4.06 7.84
C PHE A 117 6.50 -3.24 7.77
N GLU A 118 7.20 -3.23 6.65
CA GLU A 118 8.33 -2.33 6.45
C GLU A 118 7.87 -0.87 6.48
N MET A 119 6.79 -0.52 5.77
CA MET A 119 6.26 0.86 5.77
C MET A 119 5.76 1.28 7.16
N VAL A 120 5.04 0.40 7.87
CA VAL A 120 4.60 0.68 9.25
C VAL A 120 5.80 0.88 10.19
N THR A 121 6.83 0.04 10.05
CA THR A 121 8.07 0.16 10.84
C THR A 121 8.79 1.48 10.54
N TRP A 122 8.87 1.88 9.28
CA TRP A 122 9.45 3.17 8.91
C TRP A 122 8.64 4.35 9.46
N ALA A 123 7.32 4.26 9.48
CA ALA A 123 6.47 5.26 10.13
C ALA A 123 6.74 5.35 11.64
N GLN A 124 6.82 4.19 12.32
CA GLN A 124 7.14 4.11 13.75
C GLN A 124 8.51 4.71 14.08
N LEU A 125 9.49 4.52 13.19
CA LEU A 125 10.83 5.10 13.32
C LEU A 125 10.88 6.59 12.91
N GLY A 126 9.78 7.16 12.40
CA GLY A 126 9.71 8.55 11.97
C GLY A 126 10.37 8.84 10.62
N LEU A 127 10.69 7.81 9.84
CA LEU A 127 11.26 7.95 8.50
C LEU A 127 10.23 8.50 7.49
N HIS A 128 8.96 8.35 7.78
CA HIS A 128 7.87 9.04 7.09
C HIS A 128 6.67 9.26 8.02
N LYS A 129 5.72 10.12 7.60
CA LYS A 129 4.47 10.42 8.31
C LYS A 129 3.23 10.11 7.50
N LYS A 130 3.36 9.25 6.49
CA LYS A 130 2.29 8.91 5.56
C LYS A 130 1.28 7.99 6.23
N PRO A 131 -0.03 8.16 5.96
CA PRO A 131 -1.06 7.21 6.40
C PRO A 131 -0.85 5.85 5.75
N VAL A 132 -1.07 4.79 6.53
CA VAL A 132 -1.04 3.40 6.08
C VAL A 132 -2.42 2.79 6.30
N GLY A 133 -3.10 2.45 5.20
CA GLY A 133 -4.44 1.89 5.20
C GLY A 133 -4.46 0.42 4.77
N LEU A 134 -5.33 -0.38 5.39
CA LEU A 134 -5.61 -1.75 4.97
C LEU A 134 -7.06 -1.85 4.54
N LEU A 135 -7.29 -2.26 3.30
CA LEU A 135 -8.64 -2.53 2.81
C LEU A 135 -9.02 -3.97 3.19
N ASN A 136 -9.91 -4.08 4.18
CA ASN A 136 -10.31 -5.35 4.79
C ASN A 136 -11.44 -6.03 4.00
N VAL A 137 -11.14 -6.47 2.79
CA VAL A 137 -12.10 -7.15 1.90
C VAL A 137 -12.54 -8.46 2.53
N ASP A 138 -13.84 -8.62 2.75
CA ASP A 138 -14.45 -9.84 3.32
C ASP A 138 -13.78 -10.34 4.63
N GLY A 139 -13.28 -9.41 5.46
CA GLY A 139 -12.63 -9.77 6.72
C GLY A 139 -11.25 -10.42 6.57
N PHE A 140 -10.61 -10.30 5.42
CA PHE A 140 -9.29 -10.90 5.16
C PHE A 140 -8.25 -10.54 6.24
N TYR A 141 -8.30 -9.33 6.74
CA TYR A 141 -7.38 -8.82 7.77
C TYR A 141 -7.88 -8.97 9.22
N ASP A 142 -9.03 -9.59 9.47
CA ASP A 142 -9.59 -9.70 10.83
C ASP A 142 -8.64 -10.40 11.82
N HIS A 143 -7.94 -11.44 11.37
CA HIS A 143 -6.96 -12.14 12.21
C HIS A 143 -5.72 -11.28 12.48
N LEU A 144 -5.29 -10.50 11.49
CA LEU A 144 -4.17 -9.56 11.65
C LEU A 144 -4.53 -8.44 12.62
N ILE A 145 -5.72 -7.87 12.50
CA ILE A 145 -6.22 -6.82 13.40
C ILE A 145 -6.23 -7.33 14.85
N ARG A 146 -6.74 -8.55 15.06
CA ARG A 146 -6.75 -9.18 16.39
C ARG A 146 -5.34 -9.46 16.91
N PHE A 147 -4.44 -9.92 16.06
CA PHE A 147 -3.05 -10.16 16.45
C PHE A 147 -2.32 -8.87 16.83
N ILE A 148 -2.55 -7.77 16.10
CA ILE A 148 -2.00 -6.46 16.46
C ILE A 148 -2.57 -5.97 17.81
N GLN A 149 -3.87 -6.22 18.08
CA GLN A 149 -4.46 -5.91 19.38
C GLN A 149 -3.82 -6.73 20.50
N GLU A 150 -3.55 -8.01 20.28
CA GLU A 150 -2.84 -8.87 21.25
C GLU A 150 -1.42 -8.33 21.54
N MET A 151 -0.72 -7.80 20.53
CA MET A 151 0.57 -7.15 20.75
C MET A 151 0.45 -5.93 21.68
N VAL A 152 -0.65 -5.19 21.61
CA VAL A 152 -0.91 -4.05 22.52
C VAL A 152 -1.25 -4.55 23.92
N ASP A 153 -2.17 -5.50 24.03
CA ASP A 153 -2.64 -6.05 25.30
C ASP A 153 -1.51 -6.72 26.10
N THR A 154 -0.53 -7.29 25.40
CA THR A 154 0.68 -7.89 26.02
C THR A 154 1.82 -6.89 26.26
N GLY A 155 1.65 -5.63 25.86
CA GLY A 155 2.67 -4.58 26.04
C GLY A 155 3.86 -4.64 25.08
N LEU A 156 3.78 -5.46 24.02
CA LEU A 156 4.83 -5.57 22.99
C LEU A 156 4.72 -4.48 21.93
N LEU A 157 3.52 -3.90 21.76
CA LEU A 157 3.26 -2.77 20.87
C LEU A 157 2.58 -1.64 21.67
N LYS A 158 2.97 -0.40 21.43
CA LYS A 158 2.27 0.75 22.00
C LYS A 158 0.99 1.02 21.24
N GLU A 159 -0.08 1.44 21.94
CA GLU A 159 -1.35 1.81 21.33
C GLU A 159 -1.21 2.91 20.25
N GLU A 160 -0.34 3.89 20.50
CA GLU A 160 -0.01 4.96 19.54
C GLU A 160 0.54 4.39 18.21
N ASN A 161 1.28 3.29 18.25
CA ASN A 161 1.81 2.63 17.05
C ASN A 161 0.76 1.79 16.34
N GLN A 162 -0.16 1.17 17.07
CA GLN A 162 -1.32 0.49 16.49
C GLN A 162 -2.16 1.47 15.65
N GLN A 163 -2.37 2.69 16.15
CA GLN A 163 -3.14 3.74 15.48
C GLN A 163 -2.51 4.23 14.16
N MET A 164 -1.26 3.85 13.86
CA MET A 164 -0.64 4.13 12.56
C MET A 164 -1.25 3.31 11.43
N MET A 165 -1.97 2.21 11.74
CA MET A 165 -2.63 1.34 10.76
C MET A 165 -4.13 1.65 10.75
N LEU A 166 -4.62 2.11 9.61
CA LEU A 166 -6.03 2.44 9.40
C LEU A 166 -6.73 1.28 8.70
N PHE A 167 -7.94 0.94 9.13
CA PHE A 167 -8.69 -0.18 8.57
C PHE A 167 -10.07 0.27 8.08
N SER A 168 -10.52 -0.26 6.96
CA SER A 168 -11.90 -0.15 6.46
C SER A 168 -12.19 -1.28 5.49
N ASP A 169 -13.43 -1.69 5.37
CA ASP A 169 -13.96 -2.58 4.34
C ASP A 169 -14.42 -1.84 3.08
N ASP A 170 -14.50 -0.51 3.16
CA ASP A 170 -14.86 0.39 2.06
C ASP A 170 -13.69 1.32 1.69
N ILE A 171 -13.37 1.38 0.39
CA ILE A 171 -12.22 2.14 -0.12
C ILE A 171 -12.39 3.66 0.06
N HIS A 172 -13.60 4.20 -0.10
CA HIS A 172 -13.84 5.62 0.04
C HIS A 172 -13.67 6.06 1.50
N THR A 173 -14.24 5.30 2.42
CA THR A 173 -14.06 5.49 3.87
C THR A 173 -12.59 5.36 4.28
N LEU A 174 -11.85 4.41 3.69
CA LEU A 174 -10.42 4.24 3.97
C LEU A 174 -9.64 5.48 3.55
N ILE A 175 -9.85 5.98 2.33
CA ILE A 175 -9.18 7.20 1.85
C ILE A 175 -9.55 8.40 2.72
N ASP A 176 -10.81 8.55 3.13
CA ASP A 176 -11.24 9.64 4.01
C ASP A 176 -10.53 9.60 5.37
N LYS A 177 -10.39 8.42 5.97
CA LYS A 177 -9.59 8.23 7.19
C LYS A 177 -8.11 8.59 6.98
N MET A 178 -7.55 8.18 5.84
CA MET A 178 -6.15 8.47 5.51
C MET A 178 -5.90 9.98 5.30
N GLU A 179 -6.85 10.72 4.71
CA GLU A 179 -6.75 12.18 4.53
C GLU A 179 -6.83 12.96 5.85
N GLN A 180 -7.51 12.37 6.86
CA GLN A 180 -7.63 12.92 8.21
C GLN A 180 -6.53 12.46 9.16
N TYR A 181 -5.67 11.52 8.73
CA TYR A 181 -4.64 10.95 9.57
C TYR A 181 -3.62 11.99 10.03
N GLU A 182 -3.32 11.95 11.32
CA GLU A 182 -2.24 12.71 11.96
C GLU A 182 -1.22 11.72 12.54
N ALA A 183 0.01 11.81 12.07
CA ALA A 183 1.06 10.91 12.53
C ALA A 183 1.38 11.17 14.01
N PRO A 184 1.47 10.13 14.86
CA PRO A 184 1.87 10.30 16.24
C PRO A 184 3.29 10.88 16.36
N PRO A 185 3.60 11.55 17.47
CA PRO A 185 4.92 12.14 17.68
C PRO A 185 6.00 11.04 17.75
N VAL A 186 7.10 11.27 17.03
CA VAL A 186 8.26 10.35 17.05
C VAL A 186 8.94 10.43 18.43
N PRO A 187 9.32 9.31 19.05
CA PRO A 187 10.03 9.31 20.34
C PRO A 187 11.33 10.13 20.28
N LYS A 188 11.59 10.97 21.30
CA LYS A 188 12.74 11.91 21.33
C LYS A 188 14.13 11.26 21.24
N TRP A 189 14.23 9.95 21.51
CA TRP A 189 15.50 9.20 21.41
C TRP A 189 15.85 8.76 19.98
N LEU A 190 14.89 8.85 19.04
CA LEU A 190 15.08 8.65 17.60
C LEU A 190 15.42 9.98 16.90
N ASN A 191 16.45 10.71 17.36
CA ASN A 191 16.95 11.87 16.64
C ASN A 191 17.70 11.42 15.37
N ILE A 192 17.00 11.43 14.23
CA ILE A 192 17.50 11.05 12.89
C ILE A 192 18.46 12.12 12.30
N GLU A 193 18.71 13.23 12.98
CA GLU A 193 19.65 14.29 12.53
C GLU A 193 21.13 13.85 12.48
N LYS A 194 21.45 12.59 12.79
CA LYS A 194 22.84 12.10 12.88
C LYS A 194 23.07 10.70 12.28
N SER A 195 22.31 10.30 11.26
CA SER A 195 22.70 9.06 10.54
C SER A 195 22.81 9.29 9.04
#